data_f595c270a6e8f5d614317d7bdfb090b9
#
_entry.id   f595c270a6e8f5d614317d7bdfb090b9
#
_cell.length_a   1.000
_cell.length_b   1.000
_cell.length_c   1.000
_cell.angle_alpha   90.00
_cell.angle_beta   90.00
_cell.angle_gamma   90.00
#
_symmetry.space_group_name_H-M   'P 1'
#
loop_
_entity.id
_entity.type
_entity.pdbx_description
1 polymer ?
#
loop_
_entity_poly.entity_id
_entity_poly.type
_entity_poly.pdbx_seq_one_letter_code
_entity_poly.pdbx_strand_id
1 'polypeptide(L)'
;MIDAPEWDLAVVGGGPAGLAAAQAAAAAGARTIVLERAEHPRYKTCGGGLIGTSVTMAAPRIAIPSRDTVDAIMFTNRGRRAFTRRSPGRPLLTMVRRDDFDQAWYEAALAAGAVVRQHSQARAITQDDGAASVTLADGSLITARTVIGADGSAGITSRHVGVTFAQQDLGLEVELAATDADRAAWTGLVRLDWGPVPGSYGWVFPKDDELTVGVIMAKGKGAETKEYLAHFLAQLGLADRRVIRDSGHLTRCRAADSPLRRGRVLVVGDAAGLLEPWTREGISYALRSGAWAGEIAARAATPADLAEYETRVAARLAPEMAAGRRLLNVFTRYPALVHAAMATPLGWRAFEAFCRGELSMANVVRRRSIHFALSLVGGGGEPATA
;
A
#
# COMPACT_ATOMS: atom_id res chain seq x y z
N MET A 1 30.28 -18.24 11.31
CA MET A 1 30.08 -18.13 9.84
C MET A 1 28.73 -18.80 9.52
N ILE A 2 27.94 -18.19 8.66
CA ILE A 2 26.72 -18.80 8.14
C ILE A 2 27.13 -19.83 7.07
N ASP A 3 26.41 -20.97 7.01
CA ASP A 3 26.65 -21.99 5.97
C ASP A 3 26.47 -21.41 4.58
N ALA A 4 27.05 -22.08 3.58
CA ALA A 4 26.90 -21.69 2.18
C ALA A 4 25.42 -21.49 1.82
N PRO A 5 25.04 -20.40 1.10
CA PRO A 5 23.65 -20.08 0.86
C PRO A 5 22.97 -21.14 -0.02
N GLU A 6 21.89 -21.71 0.49
CA GLU A 6 21.03 -22.65 -0.24
C GLU A 6 20.26 -21.93 -1.36
N TRP A 7 19.88 -20.68 -1.10
CA TRP A 7 19.07 -19.85 -2.00
C TRP A 7 19.84 -18.61 -2.46
N ASP A 8 19.53 -18.15 -3.64
CA ASP A 8 20.02 -16.86 -4.11
C ASP A 8 19.24 -15.74 -3.43
N LEU A 9 17.94 -15.95 -3.22
CA LEU A 9 17.04 -15.01 -2.58
C LEU A 9 16.05 -15.70 -1.63
N ALA A 10 15.97 -15.19 -0.38
CA ALA A 10 14.86 -15.50 0.52
C ALA A 10 13.99 -14.24 0.71
N VAL A 11 12.68 -14.38 0.50
CA VAL A 11 11.69 -13.33 0.67
C VAL A 11 10.88 -13.64 1.93
N VAL A 12 10.83 -12.71 2.88
CA VAL A 12 10.06 -12.85 4.11
C VAL A 12 8.73 -12.12 3.96
N GLY A 13 7.63 -12.88 3.78
CA GLY A 13 6.26 -12.40 3.58
C GLY A 13 5.76 -12.57 2.14
N GLY A 14 4.62 -13.23 2.01
CA GLY A 14 3.91 -13.53 0.75
C GLY A 14 2.77 -12.55 0.43
N GLY A 15 2.95 -11.26 0.69
CA GLY A 15 2.06 -10.20 0.22
C GLY A 15 2.47 -9.68 -1.16
N PRO A 16 1.76 -8.66 -1.72
CA PRO A 16 2.03 -8.14 -3.07
C PRO A 16 3.49 -7.75 -3.30
N ALA A 17 4.15 -7.14 -2.30
CA ALA A 17 5.56 -6.75 -2.42
C ALA A 17 6.49 -7.96 -2.50
N GLY A 18 6.28 -8.95 -1.63
CA GLY A 18 7.12 -10.16 -1.59
C GLY A 18 6.91 -11.07 -2.79
N LEU A 19 5.65 -11.26 -3.22
CA LEU A 19 5.33 -12.07 -4.38
C LEU A 19 5.80 -11.42 -5.69
N ALA A 20 5.71 -10.09 -5.80
CA ALA A 20 6.28 -9.36 -6.94
C ALA A 20 7.82 -9.45 -6.96
N ALA A 21 8.47 -9.43 -5.79
CA ALA A 21 9.92 -9.63 -5.70
C ALA A 21 10.32 -11.05 -6.09
N ALA A 22 9.60 -12.04 -5.59
CA ALA A 22 9.86 -13.45 -5.89
C ALA A 22 9.64 -13.78 -7.37
N GLN A 23 8.53 -13.28 -7.94
CA GLN A 23 8.21 -13.44 -9.36
C GLN A 23 9.32 -12.84 -10.24
N ALA A 24 9.75 -11.61 -9.93
CA ALA A 24 10.78 -10.93 -10.71
C ALA A 24 12.14 -11.62 -10.60
N ALA A 25 12.53 -12.07 -9.41
CA ALA A 25 13.80 -12.73 -9.18
C ALA A 25 13.84 -14.13 -9.82
N ALA A 26 12.79 -14.93 -9.65
CA ALA A 26 12.70 -16.26 -10.23
C ALA A 26 12.65 -16.20 -11.76
N ALA A 27 11.90 -15.26 -12.34
CA ALA A 27 11.88 -15.03 -13.79
C ALA A 27 13.25 -14.62 -14.35
N ALA A 28 14.13 -14.02 -13.52
CA ALA A 28 15.52 -13.72 -13.85
C ALA A 28 16.48 -14.90 -13.57
N GLY A 29 15.98 -16.08 -13.21
CA GLY A 29 16.73 -17.32 -12.99
C GLY A 29 17.31 -17.48 -11.59
N ALA A 30 16.99 -16.63 -10.62
CA ALA A 30 17.46 -16.77 -9.25
C ALA A 30 16.68 -17.87 -8.49
N ARG A 31 17.39 -18.75 -7.77
CA ARG A 31 16.78 -19.71 -6.84
C ARG A 31 16.12 -18.94 -5.68
N THR A 32 14.80 -18.83 -5.73
CA THR A 32 14.03 -17.94 -4.85
C THR A 32 13.07 -18.72 -3.97
N ILE A 33 13.11 -18.45 -2.66
CA ILE A 33 12.14 -18.96 -1.70
C ILE A 33 11.37 -17.80 -1.04
N VAL A 34 10.05 -17.97 -0.91
CA VAL A 34 9.18 -17.09 -0.12
C VAL A 34 8.78 -17.81 1.17
N LEU A 35 8.93 -17.12 2.29
CA LEU A 35 8.55 -17.60 3.62
C LEU A 35 7.28 -16.85 4.07
N GLU A 36 6.12 -17.50 3.96
CA GLU A 36 4.84 -16.93 4.35
C GLU A 36 4.29 -17.62 5.60
N ARG A 37 3.86 -16.83 6.58
CA ARG A 37 3.34 -17.35 7.85
C ARG A 37 1.95 -17.98 7.76
N ALA A 38 1.14 -17.53 6.79
CA ALA A 38 -0.22 -18.00 6.54
C ALA A 38 -0.27 -18.97 5.35
N GLU A 39 -1.44 -19.48 5.06
CA GLU A 39 -1.77 -20.26 3.88
C GLU A 39 -2.57 -19.39 2.90
N HIS A 40 -2.20 -19.39 1.62
CA HIS A 40 -2.95 -18.75 0.54
C HIS A 40 -4.09 -19.66 0.06
N PRO A 41 -5.26 -19.08 -0.32
CA PRO A 41 -5.62 -17.66 -0.26
C PRO A 41 -5.87 -17.20 1.18
N ARG A 42 -5.39 -16.00 1.51
CA ARG A 42 -5.46 -15.47 2.86
C ARG A 42 -6.04 -14.05 2.90
N TYR A 43 -6.79 -13.80 3.95
CA TYR A 43 -7.33 -12.46 4.20
C TYR A 43 -6.23 -11.44 4.53
N LYS A 44 -6.44 -10.21 4.08
CA LYS A 44 -5.66 -9.05 4.47
C LYS A 44 -6.53 -7.79 4.46
N THR A 45 -6.64 -7.11 5.59
CA THR A 45 -7.32 -5.81 5.72
C THR A 45 -6.83 -4.83 4.67
N CYS A 46 -7.70 -4.39 3.77
CA CYS A 46 -7.38 -3.43 2.72
C CYS A 46 -8.63 -3.08 1.92
N GLY A 47 -8.89 -1.82 1.65
CA GLY A 47 -9.98 -1.41 0.77
C GLY A 47 -9.97 -2.06 -0.62
N GLY A 48 -8.81 -2.49 -1.13
CA GLY A 48 -8.70 -3.26 -2.38
C GLY A 48 -8.90 -2.43 -3.65
N GLY A 49 -8.80 -1.10 -3.58
CA GLY A 49 -8.86 -0.22 -4.74
C GLY A 49 -7.50 -0.12 -5.44
N LEU A 50 -7.37 -0.68 -6.64
CA LEU A 50 -6.17 -0.57 -7.46
C LEU A 50 -6.26 0.69 -8.32
N ILE A 51 -5.31 1.60 -8.16
CA ILE A 51 -5.10 2.72 -9.09
C ILE A 51 -4.40 2.23 -10.37
N GLY A 52 -4.43 3.04 -11.44
CA GLY A 52 -3.85 2.68 -12.74
C GLY A 52 -2.39 2.24 -12.67
N THR A 53 -1.57 2.81 -11.78
CA THR A 53 -0.19 2.34 -11.57
C THR A 53 -0.14 0.91 -11.05
N SER A 54 -1.02 0.52 -10.12
CA SER A 54 -1.11 -0.85 -9.62
C SER A 54 -1.56 -1.81 -10.73
N VAL A 55 -2.56 -1.41 -11.52
CA VAL A 55 -3.05 -2.17 -12.68
C VAL A 55 -1.94 -2.38 -13.72
N THR A 56 -1.22 -1.31 -14.08
CA THR A 56 -0.11 -1.38 -15.06
C THR A 56 1.01 -2.31 -14.60
N MET A 57 1.29 -2.36 -13.30
CA MET A 57 2.29 -3.29 -12.73
C MET A 57 1.80 -4.74 -12.70
N ALA A 58 0.51 -4.96 -12.44
CA ALA A 58 -0.06 -6.29 -12.26
C ALA A 58 -0.42 -6.97 -13.59
N ALA A 59 -1.09 -6.26 -14.50
CA ALA A 59 -1.67 -6.84 -15.72
C ALA A 59 -0.70 -7.64 -16.62
N PRO A 60 0.60 -7.29 -16.75
CA PRO A 60 1.54 -8.10 -17.52
C PRO A 60 1.92 -9.44 -16.85
N ARG A 61 1.57 -9.63 -15.58
CA ARG A 61 2.02 -10.76 -14.75
C ARG A 61 0.90 -11.64 -14.25
N ILE A 62 -0.29 -11.06 -14.04
CA ILE A 62 -1.48 -11.76 -13.53
C ILE A 62 -2.73 -11.33 -14.28
N ALA A 63 -3.71 -12.22 -14.39
CA ALA A 63 -5.09 -11.84 -14.66
C ALA A 63 -5.65 -11.18 -13.39
N ILE A 64 -5.94 -9.88 -13.43
CA ILE A 64 -6.42 -9.16 -12.24
C ILE A 64 -7.84 -9.62 -11.89
N PRO A 65 -8.07 -10.20 -10.69
CA PRO A 65 -9.39 -10.70 -10.27
C PRO A 65 -10.30 -9.53 -9.87
N SER A 66 -10.77 -8.76 -10.86
CA SER A 66 -11.62 -7.60 -10.66
C SER A 66 -13.00 -8.02 -10.13
N ARG A 67 -13.46 -7.35 -9.07
CA ARG A 67 -14.80 -7.49 -8.49
C ARG A 67 -15.72 -6.35 -8.92
N ASP A 68 -15.16 -5.17 -9.18
CA ASP A 68 -15.87 -4.03 -9.76
C ASP A 68 -14.88 -3.11 -10.48
N THR A 69 -15.40 -2.30 -11.37
CA THR A 69 -14.65 -1.28 -12.10
C THR A 69 -15.31 0.07 -11.88
N VAL A 70 -14.61 0.95 -11.20
CA VAL A 70 -15.13 2.24 -10.75
C VAL A 70 -14.84 3.32 -11.79
N ASP A 71 -15.89 4.00 -12.26
CA ASP A 71 -15.81 5.17 -13.13
C ASP A 71 -16.34 6.45 -12.48
N ALA A 72 -16.88 6.35 -11.25
CA ALA A 72 -17.46 7.46 -10.52
C ALA A 72 -16.93 7.56 -9.10
N ILE A 73 -16.70 8.80 -8.64
CA ILE A 73 -16.35 9.06 -7.25
C ILE A 73 -17.24 10.15 -6.67
N MET A 74 -17.84 9.84 -5.53
CA MET A 74 -18.58 10.79 -4.70
C MET A 74 -17.67 11.29 -3.58
N PHE A 75 -17.51 12.58 -3.49
CA PHE A 75 -16.81 13.24 -2.38
C PHE A 75 -17.80 13.87 -1.42
N THR A 76 -17.54 13.72 -0.14
CA THR A 76 -18.27 14.41 0.92
C THR A 76 -17.28 14.98 1.94
N ASN A 77 -17.72 15.99 2.70
CA ASN A 77 -16.96 16.56 3.79
C ASN A 77 -17.80 16.45 5.05
N ARG A 78 -17.46 15.52 5.93
CA ARG A 78 -18.23 15.16 7.13
C ARG A 78 -19.69 14.82 6.80
N GLY A 79 -19.87 13.99 5.78
CA GLY A 79 -21.18 13.56 5.30
C GLY A 79 -21.99 14.65 4.56
N ARG A 80 -21.44 15.84 4.36
CA ARG A 80 -22.13 17.00 3.76
C ARG A 80 -21.44 17.45 2.48
N ARG A 81 -22.07 18.42 1.76
CA ARG A 81 -21.53 19.03 0.53
C ARG A 81 -21.10 17.99 -0.51
N ALA A 82 -21.97 16.99 -0.72
CA ALA A 82 -21.71 15.91 -1.66
C ALA A 82 -21.61 16.45 -3.11
N PHE A 83 -20.62 15.94 -3.84
CA PHE A 83 -20.60 16.05 -5.29
C PHE A 83 -20.03 14.76 -5.89
N THR A 84 -20.55 14.37 -7.05
CA THR A 84 -20.10 13.20 -7.78
C THR A 84 -19.45 13.63 -9.09
N ARG A 85 -18.37 12.96 -9.44
CA ARG A 85 -17.68 13.10 -10.73
C ARG A 85 -17.56 11.73 -11.40
N ARG A 86 -17.72 11.71 -12.72
CA ARG A 86 -17.62 10.50 -13.53
C ARG A 86 -16.55 10.64 -14.61
N SER A 87 -15.99 9.48 -14.98
CA SER A 87 -15.03 9.32 -16.06
C SER A 87 -15.52 8.23 -17.04
N PRO A 88 -16.56 8.52 -17.87
CA PRO A 88 -17.18 7.52 -18.71
C PRO A 88 -16.19 6.81 -19.63
N GLY A 89 -16.25 5.47 -19.66
CA GLY A 89 -15.43 4.64 -20.54
C GLY A 89 -13.95 4.53 -20.17
N ARG A 90 -13.53 5.17 -19.06
CA ARG A 90 -12.14 5.10 -18.57
C ARG A 90 -12.13 4.87 -17.06
N PRO A 91 -11.81 3.65 -16.60
CA PRO A 91 -11.78 3.31 -15.18
C PRO A 91 -10.87 4.21 -14.36
N LEU A 92 -11.32 4.56 -13.15
CA LEU A 92 -10.54 5.27 -12.15
C LEU A 92 -9.85 4.29 -11.19
N LEU A 93 -10.60 3.24 -10.79
CA LEU A 93 -10.11 2.20 -9.90
C LEU A 93 -10.61 0.83 -10.40
N THR A 94 -9.82 -0.20 -10.13
CA THR A 94 -10.24 -1.60 -10.23
C THR A 94 -10.32 -2.17 -8.82
N MET A 95 -11.49 -2.65 -8.44
CA MET A 95 -11.72 -3.18 -7.10
C MET A 95 -11.41 -4.66 -7.07
N VAL A 96 -10.63 -5.08 -6.07
CA VAL A 96 -10.26 -6.49 -5.85
C VAL A 96 -10.46 -6.89 -4.40
N ARG A 97 -10.68 -8.19 -4.17
CA ARG A 97 -10.45 -8.79 -2.85
C ARG A 97 -8.98 -9.15 -2.73
N ARG A 98 -8.41 -8.94 -1.55
CA ARG A 98 -6.99 -9.17 -1.33
C ARG A 98 -6.62 -10.65 -1.28
N ASP A 99 -7.53 -11.52 -0.86
CA ASP A 99 -7.35 -12.97 -0.95
C ASP A 99 -7.18 -13.42 -2.41
N ASP A 100 -8.08 -13.01 -3.30
CA ASP A 100 -7.98 -13.31 -4.74
C ASP A 100 -6.75 -12.67 -5.40
N PHE A 101 -6.49 -11.39 -5.10
CA PHE A 101 -5.38 -10.65 -5.71
C PHE A 101 -4.02 -11.19 -5.27
N ASP A 102 -3.86 -11.47 -3.96
CA ASP A 102 -2.62 -12.04 -3.44
C ASP A 102 -2.44 -13.49 -3.94
N GLN A 103 -3.54 -14.26 -4.09
CA GLN A 103 -3.51 -15.60 -4.68
C GLN A 103 -3.02 -15.59 -6.14
N ALA A 104 -3.52 -14.67 -6.96
CA ALA A 104 -3.04 -14.55 -8.35
C ALA A 104 -1.53 -14.23 -8.43
N TRP A 105 -1.01 -13.39 -7.53
CA TRP A 105 0.41 -13.14 -7.42
C TRP A 105 1.21 -14.34 -6.89
N TYR A 106 0.64 -15.10 -5.97
CA TYR A 106 1.22 -16.37 -5.48
C TYR A 106 1.41 -17.36 -6.62
N GLU A 107 0.37 -17.55 -7.44
CA GLU A 107 0.42 -18.43 -8.62
C GLU A 107 1.44 -17.93 -9.65
N ALA A 108 1.51 -16.62 -9.89
CA ALA A 108 2.51 -16.03 -10.79
C ALA A 108 3.95 -16.22 -10.29
N ALA A 109 4.18 -16.16 -8.98
CA ALA A 109 5.50 -16.43 -8.41
C ALA A 109 5.89 -17.91 -8.56
N LEU A 110 4.97 -18.84 -8.33
CA LEU A 110 5.18 -20.27 -8.56
C LEU A 110 5.46 -20.57 -10.05
N ALA A 111 4.67 -19.99 -10.95
CA ALA A 111 4.84 -20.15 -12.39
C ALA A 111 6.18 -19.62 -12.90
N ALA A 112 6.75 -18.61 -12.23
CA ALA A 112 8.09 -18.11 -12.52
C ALA A 112 9.23 -18.98 -11.95
N GLY A 113 8.91 -20.02 -11.16
CA GLY A 113 9.88 -20.95 -10.56
C GLY A 113 10.27 -20.63 -9.11
N ALA A 114 9.60 -19.68 -8.45
CA ALA A 114 9.82 -19.47 -7.03
C ALA A 114 9.22 -20.62 -6.20
N VAL A 115 9.87 -20.97 -5.09
CA VAL A 115 9.32 -21.86 -4.07
C VAL A 115 8.61 -21.02 -3.02
N VAL A 116 7.38 -21.37 -2.64
CA VAL A 116 6.67 -20.70 -1.55
C VAL A 116 6.44 -21.70 -0.41
N ARG A 117 7.09 -21.44 0.72
CA ARG A 117 6.93 -22.21 1.95
C ARG A 117 5.94 -21.48 2.86
N GLN A 118 4.71 -21.99 2.89
CA GLN A 118 3.64 -21.51 3.77
C GLN A 118 3.84 -22.01 5.20
N HIS A 119 3.10 -21.46 6.17
CA HIS A 119 3.23 -21.75 7.61
C HIS A 119 4.65 -21.51 8.14
N SER A 120 5.40 -20.58 7.51
CA SER A 120 6.82 -20.34 7.75
C SER A 120 7.02 -18.93 8.29
N GLN A 121 6.79 -18.76 9.60
CA GLN A 121 6.94 -17.48 10.27
C GLN A 121 8.41 -17.19 10.60
N ALA A 122 8.98 -16.15 10.01
CA ALA A 122 10.30 -15.65 10.35
C ALA A 122 10.32 -15.02 11.76
N ARG A 123 11.34 -15.35 12.57
CA ARG A 123 11.53 -14.88 13.94
C ARG A 123 12.77 -14.02 14.10
N ALA A 124 13.85 -14.35 13.39
CA ALA A 124 15.10 -13.60 13.45
C ALA A 124 15.80 -13.61 12.10
N ILE A 125 16.66 -12.63 11.90
CA ILE A 125 17.56 -12.55 10.76
C ILE A 125 18.96 -12.29 11.28
N THR A 126 19.92 -13.06 10.81
CA THR A 126 21.36 -12.86 11.00
C THR A 126 22.04 -12.77 9.66
N GLN A 127 23.20 -12.14 9.58
CA GLN A 127 23.98 -12.04 8.34
C GLN A 127 25.47 -11.89 8.65
N ASP A 128 26.28 -12.35 7.72
CA ASP A 128 27.72 -12.11 7.64
C ASP A 128 28.11 -11.65 6.22
N ASP A 129 29.40 -11.61 5.92
CA ASP A 129 29.89 -11.18 4.60
C ASP A 129 29.50 -12.14 3.46
N GLY A 130 29.22 -13.41 3.75
CA GLY A 130 28.89 -14.46 2.77
C GLY A 130 27.40 -14.59 2.50
N ALA A 131 26.55 -14.54 3.53
CA ALA A 131 25.14 -14.88 3.45
C ALA A 131 24.29 -14.16 4.51
N ALA A 132 22.97 -14.29 4.36
CA ALA A 132 22.00 -13.99 5.40
C ALA A 132 21.21 -15.26 5.73
N SER A 133 20.79 -15.39 7.00
CA SER A 133 20.03 -16.52 7.52
C SER A 133 18.75 -16.04 8.18
N VAL A 134 17.62 -16.67 7.83
CA VAL A 134 16.32 -16.44 8.45
C VAL A 134 15.98 -17.62 9.35
N THR A 135 15.84 -17.37 10.65
CA THR A 135 15.34 -18.36 11.61
C THR A 135 13.82 -18.36 11.62
N LEU A 136 13.21 -19.52 11.44
CA LEU A 136 11.75 -19.70 11.45
C LEU A 136 11.25 -20.06 12.87
N ALA A 137 9.93 -20.03 13.05
CA ALA A 137 9.29 -20.32 14.33
C ALA A 137 9.47 -21.78 14.77
N ASP A 138 9.67 -22.70 13.84
CA ASP A 138 9.95 -24.13 14.08
C ASP A 138 11.44 -24.40 14.39
N GLY A 139 12.27 -23.35 14.45
CA GLY A 139 13.71 -23.45 14.66
C GLY A 139 14.53 -23.72 13.39
N SER A 140 13.90 -23.99 12.25
CA SER A 140 14.64 -24.22 11.00
C SER A 140 15.30 -22.92 10.50
N LEU A 141 16.42 -23.08 9.78
CA LEU A 141 17.19 -21.99 9.21
C LEU A 141 17.07 -22.03 7.67
N ILE A 142 16.90 -20.87 7.07
CA ILE A 142 16.95 -20.69 5.63
C ILE A 142 18.10 -19.74 5.31
N THR A 143 19.09 -20.22 4.55
CA THR A 143 20.26 -19.43 4.16
C THR A 143 20.13 -18.92 2.73
N ALA A 144 20.42 -17.64 2.50
CA ALA A 144 20.34 -17.01 1.19
C ALA A 144 21.45 -15.98 0.99
N ARG A 145 21.81 -15.70 -0.27
CA ARG A 145 22.74 -14.61 -0.59
C ARG A 145 22.15 -13.25 -0.21
N THR A 146 20.85 -13.10 -0.41
CA THR A 146 20.11 -11.84 -0.12
C THR A 146 18.78 -12.20 0.53
N VAL A 147 18.34 -11.36 1.47
CA VAL A 147 17.00 -11.42 2.07
C VAL A 147 16.21 -10.18 1.70
N ILE A 148 14.97 -10.35 1.25
CA ILE A 148 14.01 -9.26 1.04
C ILE A 148 12.91 -9.36 2.12
N GLY A 149 12.84 -8.35 2.98
CA GLY A 149 11.79 -8.20 3.97
C GLY A 149 10.53 -7.58 3.35
N ALA A 150 9.46 -8.35 3.30
CA ALA A 150 8.14 -7.99 2.81
C ALA A 150 7.03 -8.38 3.81
N ASP A 151 7.36 -8.45 5.09
CA ASP A 151 6.54 -8.95 6.20
C ASP A 151 5.56 -7.89 6.77
N GLY A 152 5.35 -6.82 6.03
CA GLY A 152 4.35 -5.80 6.31
C GLY A 152 4.74 -4.84 7.44
N SER A 153 3.77 -3.99 7.84
CA SER A 153 4.01 -2.88 8.77
C SER A 153 4.41 -3.32 10.20
N ALA A 154 4.16 -4.57 10.59
CA ALA A 154 4.47 -5.12 11.93
C ALA A 154 5.58 -6.20 11.91
N GLY A 155 6.25 -6.38 10.77
CA GLY A 155 7.26 -7.40 10.58
C GLY A 155 8.55 -7.19 11.35
N ILE A 156 9.40 -8.21 11.35
CA ILE A 156 10.71 -8.18 12.03
C ILE A 156 11.79 -7.52 11.15
N THR A 157 11.59 -7.56 9.82
CA THR A 157 12.63 -7.13 8.87
C THR A 157 12.87 -5.63 8.92
N SER A 158 11.81 -4.82 9.13
CA SER A 158 11.94 -3.37 9.33
C SER A 158 12.81 -3.04 10.54
N ARG A 159 12.68 -3.78 11.66
CA ARG A 159 13.51 -3.61 12.85
C ARG A 159 14.95 -4.02 12.61
N HIS A 160 15.16 -5.13 11.89
CA HIS A 160 16.50 -5.62 11.55
C HIS A 160 17.26 -4.58 10.71
N VAL A 161 16.61 -3.96 9.73
CA VAL A 161 17.20 -2.93 8.87
C VAL A 161 17.35 -1.58 9.61
N GLY A 162 16.50 -1.31 10.59
CA GLY A 162 16.48 -0.04 11.33
C GLY A 162 15.53 1.00 10.73
N VAL A 163 14.44 0.55 10.11
CA VAL A 163 13.45 1.45 9.49
C VAL A 163 12.78 2.33 10.55
N THR A 164 12.75 3.63 10.28
CA THR A 164 12.08 4.64 11.10
C THR A 164 10.85 5.17 10.37
N PHE A 165 9.81 5.56 11.13
CA PHE A 165 8.52 5.97 10.59
C PHE A 165 8.17 7.38 11.04
N ALA A 166 7.84 8.25 10.07
CA ALA A 166 7.41 9.64 10.31
C ALA A 166 5.89 9.77 10.47
N GLN A 167 5.11 8.78 9.97
CA GLN A 167 3.66 8.80 10.06
C GLN A 167 3.15 7.39 10.33
N GLN A 168 2.17 7.28 11.22
CA GLN A 168 1.48 6.03 11.53
C GLN A 168 -0.01 6.30 11.64
N ASP A 169 -0.82 5.54 10.90
CA ASP A 169 -2.27 5.67 10.91
C ASP A 169 -2.93 4.32 11.18
N LEU A 170 -4.10 4.34 11.84
CA LEU A 170 -4.95 3.19 12.06
C LEU A 170 -6.14 3.25 11.11
N GLY A 171 -6.23 2.32 10.21
CA GLY A 171 -7.43 2.03 9.41
C GLY A 171 -8.28 0.98 10.10
N LEU A 172 -9.57 1.23 10.20
CA LEU A 172 -10.59 0.25 10.60
C LEU A 172 -11.56 0.09 9.45
N GLU A 173 -11.94 -1.12 9.15
CA GLU A 173 -12.91 -1.41 8.07
C GLU A 173 -13.82 -2.59 8.41
N VAL A 174 -15.00 -2.54 7.86
CA VAL A 174 -15.94 -3.65 7.84
C VAL A 174 -16.24 -4.06 6.40
N GLU A 175 -16.32 -5.35 6.17
CA GLU A 175 -16.86 -5.94 4.94
C GLU A 175 -18.31 -6.32 5.20
N LEU A 176 -19.22 -5.72 4.43
CA LEU A 176 -20.66 -5.85 4.58
C LEU A 176 -21.24 -6.64 3.40
N ALA A 177 -22.17 -7.55 3.68
CA ALA A 177 -22.94 -8.19 2.61
C ALA A 177 -23.82 -7.16 1.91
N ALA A 178 -23.64 -7.00 0.60
CA ALA A 178 -24.42 -6.09 -0.20
C ALA A 178 -25.78 -6.69 -0.57
N THR A 179 -26.87 -5.95 -0.31
CA THR A 179 -28.19 -6.26 -0.83
C THR A 179 -28.29 -5.88 -2.32
N ASP A 180 -29.36 -6.26 -3.01
CA ASP A 180 -29.61 -5.84 -4.39
C ASP A 180 -29.70 -4.32 -4.51
N ALA A 181 -30.32 -3.66 -3.52
CA ALA A 181 -30.38 -2.20 -3.46
C ALA A 181 -29.00 -1.56 -3.26
N ASP A 182 -28.13 -2.17 -2.44
CA ASP A 182 -26.78 -1.69 -2.25
C ASP A 182 -25.95 -1.86 -3.53
N ARG A 183 -26.07 -3.01 -4.21
CA ARG A 183 -25.43 -3.22 -5.51
C ARG A 183 -25.88 -2.18 -6.53
N ALA A 184 -27.18 -1.94 -6.65
CA ALA A 184 -27.70 -0.92 -7.55
C ALA A 184 -27.20 0.49 -7.25
N ALA A 185 -26.97 0.80 -5.97
CA ALA A 185 -26.50 2.13 -5.53
C ALA A 185 -24.98 2.33 -5.66
N TRP A 186 -24.18 1.27 -5.49
CA TRP A 186 -22.74 1.39 -5.32
C TRP A 186 -21.90 0.83 -6.48
N THR A 187 -22.43 -0.03 -7.34
CA THR A 187 -21.67 -0.55 -8.50
C THR A 187 -21.10 0.59 -9.32
N GLY A 188 -19.79 0.54 -9.58
CA GLY A 188 -19.05 1.57 -10.31
C GLY A 188 -18.83 2.89 -9.58
N LEU A 189 -19.26 3.01 -8.32
CA LEU A 189 -19.21 4.23 -7.52
C LEU A 189 -18.43 4.02 -6.22
N VAL A 190 -17.39 4.81 -6.01
CA VAL A 190 -16.68 4.93 -4.74
C VAL A 190 -17.12 6.21 -4.02
N ARG A 191 -17.28 6.16 -2.70
CA ARG A 191 -17.40 7.36 -1.87
C ARG A 191 -16.14 7.58 -1.06
N LEU A 192 -15.68 8.83 -1.04
CA LEU A 192 -14.62 9.34 -0.16
C LEU A 192 -15.20 10.46 0.70
N ASP A 193 -15.14 10.30 2.00
CA ASP A 193 -15.61 11.30 2.97
C ASP A 193 -14.43 11.88 3.74
N TRP A 194 -14.27 13.19 3.71
CA TRP A 194 -13.30 13.86 4.57
C TRP A 194 -13.80 13.83 6.00
N GLY A 195 -13.05 13.17 6.87
CA GLY A 195 -13.46 12.83 8.22
C GLY A 195 -13.55 13.99 9.21
N PRO A 196 -14.08 13.71 10.40
CA PRO A 196 -14.27 14.73 11.45
C PRO A 196 -12.95 15.25 12.03
N VAL A 197 -11.91 14.42 12.04
CA VAL A 197 -10.57 14.77 12.53
C VAL A 197 -9.68 15.16 11.36
N PRO A 198 -8.89 16.25 11.48
CA PRO A 198 -7.98 16.67 10.42
C PRO A 198 -7.07 15.53 9.94
N GLY A 199 -6.99 15.34 8.60
CA GLY A 199 -6.21 14.29 7.99
C GLY A 199 -6.86 12.90 7.96
N SER A 200 -8.03 12.73 8.58
CA SER A 200 -8.84 11.50 8.50
C SER A 200 -9.74 11.49 7.27
N TYR A 201 -10.10 10.29 6.81
CA TYR A 201 -11.13 10.11 5.81
C TYR A 201 -11.81 8.73 5.94
N GLY A 202 -13.01 8.62 5.36
CA GLY A 202 -13.74 7.36 5.21
C GLY A 202 -13.94 7.00 3.75
N TRP A 203 -14.18 5.73 3.49
CA TRP A 203 -14.43 5.20 2.14
C TRP A 203 -15.54 4.17 2.12
N VAL A 204 -16.21 4.07 0.96
CA VAL A 204 -17.08 2.95 0.59
C VAL A 204 -16.58 2.42 -0.75
N PHE A 205 -16.17 1.17 -0.78
CA PHE A 205 -15.62 0.48 -1.94
C PHE A 205 -16.48 -0.74 -2.29
N PRO A 206 -17.14 -0.73 -3.48
CA PRO A 206 -17.94 -1.86 -3.94
C PRO A 206 -17.07 -3.03 -4.41
N LYS A 207 -17.51 -4.25 -4.11
CA LYS A 207 -16.84 -5.48 -4.55
C LYS A 207 -17.89 -6.55 -4.89
N ASP A 208 -18.77 -6.25 -5.86
CA ASP A 208 -19.85 -7.12 -6.31
C ASP A 208 -20.89 -7.38 -5.18
N ASP A 209 -20.80 -8.50 -4.49
CA ASP A 209 -21.70 -8.91 -3.39
C ASP A 209 -21.31 -8.36 -2.01
N GLU A 210 -20.28 -7.52 -1.95
CA GLU A 210 -19.75 -6.91 -0.72
C GLU A 210 -19.49 -5.42 -0.86
N LEU A 211 -19.60 -4.71 0.25
CA LEU A 211 -19.10 -3.35 0.42
C LEU A 211 -18.01 -3.34 1.48
N THR A 212 -16.83 -2.84 1.14
CA THR A 212 -15.80 -2.51 2.15
C THR A 212 -16.01 -1.07 2.57
N VAL A 213 -16.40 -0.86 3.82
CA VAL A 213 -16.56 0.46 4.42
C VAL A 213 -15.51 0.65 5.50
N GLY A 214 -14.73 1.70 5.39
CA GLY A 214 -13.67 1.93 6.35
C GLY A 214 -13.40 3.40 6.63
N VAL A 215 -12.62 3.63 7.66
CA VAL A 215 -12.12 4.95 8.07
C VAL A 215 -10.66 4.84 8.46
N ILE A 216 -9.91 5.94 8.33
CA ILE A 216 -8.51 5.98 8.74
C ILE A 216 -8.21 7.27 9.49
N MET A 217 -7.45 7.16 10.57
CA MET A 217 -7.02 8.27 11.42
C MET A 217 -5.60 8.04 11.94
N ALA A 218 -4.97 9.08 12.44
CA ALA A 218 -3.66 8.99 13.08
C ALA A 218 -3.68 7.96 14.24
N LYS A 219 -2.60 7.19 14.36
CA LYS A 219 -2.41 6.22 15.45
C LYS A 219 -2.53 6.89 16.82
N GLY A 220 -3.05 6.17 17.80
CA GLY A 220 -3.29 6.66 19.17
C GLY A 220 -4.74 7.09 19.41
N LYS A 221 -5.57 7.14 18.36
CA LYS A 221 -6.99 7.54 18.41
C LYS A 221 -7.94 6.37 18.17
N GLY A 222 -7.65 5.20 18.71
CA GLY A 222 -8.41 3.97 18.43
C GLY A 222 -9.89 4.04 18.80
N ALA A 223 -10.24 4.64 19.95
CA ALA A 223 -11.64 4.84 20.38
C ALA A 223 -12.37 5.80 19.43
N GLU A 224 -11.77 6.95 19.11
CA GLU A 224 -12.32 7.93 18.17
C GLU A 224 -12.47 7.33 16.75
N THR A 225 -11.53 6.45 16.34
CA THR A 225 -11.61 5.77 15.03
C THR A 225 -12.79 4.81 14.97
N LYS A 226 -13.08 4.07 16.05
CA LYS A 226 -14.26 3.19 16.15
C LYS A 226 -15.56 4.00 16.13
N GLU A 227 -15.61 5.08 16.88
CA GLU A 227 -16.77 5.98 16.91
C GLU A 227 -17.02 6.60 15.52
N TYR A 228 -15.95 7.03 14.83
CA TYR A 228 -16.06 7.54 13.47
C TYR A 228 -16.60 6.47 12.50
N LEU A 229 -16.12 5.22 12.56
CA LEU A 229 -16.63 4.15 11.70
C LEU A 229 -18.12 3.90 11.96
N ALA A 230 -18.52 3.80 13.22
CA ALA A 230 -19.94 3.59 13.58
C ALA A 230 -20.84 4.74 13.08
N HIS A 231 -20.40 5.99 13.28
CA HIS A 231 -21.11 7.17 12.80
C HIS A 231 -21.19 7.21 11.27
N PHE A 232 -20.10 6.87 10.58
CA PHE A 232 -20.05 6.81 9.12
C PHE A 232 -21.00 5.76 8.56
N LEU A 233 -21.04 4.56 9.14
CA LEU A 233 -21.99 3.50 8.78
C LEU A 233 -23.45 3.96 8.95
N ALA A 234 -23.77 4.63 10.06
CA ALA A 234 -25.10 5.18 10.31
C ALA A 234 -25.49 6.25 9.28
N GLN A 235 -24.58 7.17 8.94
CA GLN A 235 -24.81 8.18 7.89
C GLN A 235 -25.04 7.56 6.49
N LEU A 236 -24.46 6.41 6.23
CA LEU A 236 -24.62 5.69 4.97
C LEU A 236 -25.91 4.86 4.92
N GLY A 237 -26.61 4.67 6.05
CA GLY A 237 -27.72 3.71 6.16
C GLY A 237 -27.28 2.25 6.05
N LEU A 238 -26.03 1.97 6.42
CA LEU A 238 -25.40 0.65 6.31
C LEU A 238 -25.18 -0.02 7.69
N ALA A 239 -25.57 0.63 8.78
CA ALA A 239 -25.32 0.15 10.15
C ALA A 239 -25.96 -1.23 10.44
N ASP A 240 -27.11 -1.54 9.82
CA ASP A 240 -27.84 -2.77 10.02
C ASP A 240 -27.48 -3.88 9.02
N ARG A 241 -26.50 -3.67 8.17
CA ARG A 241 -26.05 -4.69 7.21
C ARG A 241 -25.29 -5.81 7.92
N ARG A 242 -25.44 -7.04 7.41
CA ARG A 242 -24.70 -8.19 7.92
C ARG A 242 -23.21 -7.98 7.72
N VAL A 243 -22.47 -7.89 8.82
CA VAL A 243 -21.01 -7.83 8.81
C VAL A 243 -20.44 -9.21 8.46
N ILE A 244 -19.69 -9.29 7.38
CA ILE A 244 -18.92 -10.46 6.97
C ILE A 244 -17.63 -10.51 7.78
N ARG A 245 -16.98 -9.33 7.91
CA ARG A 245 -15.71 -9.19 8.62
C ARG A 245 -15.55 -7.78 9.20
N ASP A 246 -14.94 -7.72 10.37
CA ASP A 246 -14.46 -6.50 11.03
C ASP A 246 -12.95 -6.63 11.22
N SER A 247 -12.19 -5.63 10.81
CA SER A 247 -10.74 -5.69 10.85
C SER A 247 -10.09 -4.31 10.93
N GLY A 248 -8.80 -4.32 11.30
CA GLY A 248 -8.00 -3.11 11.36
C GLY A 248 -6.57 -3.32 10.86
N HIS A 249 -5.99 -2.27 10.34
CA HIS A 249 -4.62 -2.27 9.86
C HIS A 249 -3.88 -0.99 10.25
N LEU A 250 -2.64 -1.18 10.74
CA LEU A 250 -1.72 -0.08 11.00
C LEU A 250 -0.89 0.19 9.75
N THR A 251 -1.06 1.35 9.15
CA THR A 251 -0.22 1.83 8.05
C THR A 251 0.94 2.66 8.58
N ARG A 252 2.08 2.63 7.90
CA ARG A 252 3.29 3.35 8.31
C ARG A 252 4.00 3.95 7.11
N CYS A 253 4.25 5.28 7.14
CA CYS A 253 5.12 5.93 6.18
C CYS A 253 6.50 6.17 6.80
N ARG A 254 7.54 5.80 6.07
CA ARG A 254 8.93 5.95 6.50
C ARG A 254 9.35 7.41 6.68
N ALA A 255 10.31 7.67 7.57
CA ALA A 255 11.06 8.91 7.59
C ALA A 255 11.93 9.03 6.31
N ALA A 256 12.24 10.26 5.90
CA ALA A 256 12.93 10.51 4.63
C ALA A 256 14.34 9.89 4.58
N ASP A 257 15.03 9.89 5.69
CA ASP A 257 16.39 9.37 5.91
C ASP A 257 16.43 7.91 6.36
N SER A 258 15.26 7.26 6.51
CA SER A 258 15.15 5.89 6.97
C SER A 258 15.87 4.92 6.02
N PRO A 259 16.64 3.93 6.52
CA PRO A 259 17.33 2.98 5.66
C PRO A 259 16.36 2.05 4.94
N LEU A 260 16.74 1.59 3.75
CA LEU A 260 16.05 0.57 2.95
C LEU A 260 16.80 -0.75 2.96
N ARG A 261 18.01 -0.73 3.46
CA ARG A 261 18.93 -1.87 3.43
C ARG A 261 19.86 -1.86 4.63
N ARG A 262 20.21 -3.05 5.08
CA ARG A 262 21.33 -3.30 5.99
C ARG A 262 22.08 -4.54 5.51
N GLY A 263 23.32 -4.35 5.03
CA GLY A 263 24.11 -5.44 4.46
C GLY A 263 23.38 -6.12 3.30
N ARG A 264 23.05 -7.40 3.49
CA ARG A 264 22.37 -8.29 2.54
C ARG A 264 20.85 -8.29 2.67
N VAL A 265 20.29 -7.49 3.57
CA VAL A 265 18.85 -7.46 3.85
C VAL A 265 18.25 -6.16 3.31
N LEU A 266 17.33 -6.27 2.36
CA LEU A 266 16.49 -5.20 1.83
C LEU A 266 15.11 -5.23 2.48
N VAL A 267 14.40 -4.09 2.49
CA VAL A 267 12.96 -4.03 2.84
C VAL A 267 12.16 -3.37 1.75
N VAL A 268 10.93 -3.88 1.52
CA VAL A 268 10.01 -3.45 0.44
C VAL A 268 8.60 -3.21 0.98
N GLY A 269 7.77 -2.49 0.22
CA GLY A 269 6.38 -2.23 0.58
C GLY A 269 6.20 -1.67 1.99
N ASP A 270 5.21 -2.16 2.73
CA ASP A 270 4.91 -1.71 4.09
C ASP A 270 6.05 -1.97 5.09
N ALA A 271 6.87 -3.01 4.88
CA ALA A 271 8.03 -3.27 5.73
C ALA A 271 9.09 -2.17 5.59
N ALA A 272 9.17 -1.51 4.44
CA ALA A 272 10.01 -0.34 4.22
C ALA A 272 9.31 0.99 4.55
N GLY A 273 8.04 0.96 4.94
CA GLY A 273 7.20 2.15 5.09
C GLY A 273 6.97 2.90 3.77
N LEU A 274 6.96 2.18 2.65
CA LEU A 274 6.68 2.71 1.32
C LEU A 274 5.17 2.75 1.09
N LEU A 275 4.59 3.91 1.35
CA LEU A 275 3.16 4.20 1.27
C LEU A 275 2.98 5.66 0.86
N GLU A 276 1.98 5.96 0.05
CA GLU A 276 1.62 7.34 -0.28
C GLU A 276 0.99 8.00 0.97
N PRO A 277 1.58 9.10 1.49
CA PRO A 277 1.21 9.61 2.81
C PRO A 277 -0.21 10.17 2.92
N TRP A 278 -0.79 10.72 1.85
CA TRP A 278 -2.12 11.33 1.87
C TRP A 278 -3.24 10.32 1.62
N THR A 279 -3.17 9.58 0.54
CA THR A 279 -4.21 8.61 0.13
C THR A 279 -4.09 7.27 0.84
N ARG A 280 -2.93 6.99 1.47
CA ARG A 280 -2.53 5.70 2.04
C ARG A 280 -2.54 4.57 1.00
N GLU A 281 -2.39 4.92 -0.28
CA GLU A 281 -2.20 3.94 -1.34
C GLU A 281 -0.83 3.26 -1.17
N GLY A 282 -0.81 1.94 -1.06
CA GLY A 282 0.39 1.15 -0.80
C GLY A 282 0.63 0.04 -1.82
N ILE A 283 -0.40 -0.40 -2.56
CA ILE A 283 -0.27 -1.56 -3.46
C ILE A 283 0.69 -1.25 -4.60
N SER A 284 0.61 -0.08 -5.23
CA SER A 284 1.55 0.29 -6.30
C SER A 284 2.99 0.41 -5.81
N TYR A 285 3.18 0.95 -4.60
CA TYR A 285 4.49 1.02 -3.95
C TYR A 285 5.04 -0.36 -3.62
N ALA A 286 4.18 -1.25 -3.12
CA ALA A 286 4.52 -2.63 -2.82
C ALA A 286 4.98 -3.38 -4.06
N LEU A 287 4.20 -3.34 -5.15
CA LEU A 287 4.51 -4.02 -6.40
C LEU A 287 5.80 -3.48 -7.04
N ARG A 288 5.94 -2.15 -7.10
CA ARG A 288 7.12 -1.51 -7.70
C ARG A 288 8.38 -1.80 -6.89
N SER A 289 8.36 -1.58 -5.58
CA SER A 289 9.53 -1.81 -4.73
C SER A 289 9.91 -3.29 -4.68
N GLY A 290 8.92 -4.20 -4.62
CA GLY A 290 9.13 -5.63 -4.66
C GLY A 290 9.80 -6.08 -5.96
N ALA A 291 9.23 -5.74 -7.11
CA ALA A 291 9.78 -6.10 -8.41
C ALA A 291 11.21 -5.57 -8.57
N TRP A 292 11.48 -4.31 -8.24
CA TRP A 292 12.84 -3.74 -8.31
C TRP A 292 13.84 -4.46 -7.40
N ALA A 293 13.45 -4.73 -6.15
CA ALA A 293 14.31 -5.46 -5.23
C ALA A 293 14.61 -6.88 -5.73
N GLY A 294 13.61 -7.58 -6.27
CA GLY A 294 13.77 -8.91 -6.86
C GLY A 294 14.70 -8.92 -8.07
N GLU A 295 14.49 -8.02 -9.03
CA GLU A 295 15.35 -7.87 -10.22
C GLU A 295 16.81 -7.57 -9.84
N ILE A 296 17.02 -6.67 -8.88
CA ILE A 296 18.37 -6.28 -8.45
C ILE A 296 19.03 -7.41 -7.66
N ALA A 297 18.31 -8.03 -6.71
CA ALA A 297 18.86 -9.12 -5.91
C ALA A 297 19.23 -10.35 -6.74
N ALA A 298 18.47 -10.64 -7.81
CA ALA A 298 18.76 -11.78 -8.71
C ALA A 298 20.14 -11.66 -9.37
N ARG A 299 20.61 -10.47 -9.69
CA ARG A 299 21.90 -10.21 -10.39
C ARG A 299 23.02 -9.70 -9.48
N ALA A 300 22.70 -9.36 -8.22
CA ALA A 300 23.68 -8.85 -7.28
C ALA A 300 24.71 -9.93 -6.90
N ALA A 301 25.98 -9.68 -7.16
CA ALA A 301 27.09 -10.54 -6.73
C ALA A 301 27.54 -10.20 -5.31
N THR A 302 27.50 -8.91 -4.95
CA THR A 302 27.95 -8.36 -3.68
C THR A 302 26.87 -7.55 -2.98
N PRO A 303 26.96 -7.31 -1.67
CA PRO A 303 26.05 -6.39 -0.98
C PRO A 303 26.07 -4.95 -1.54
N ALA A 304 27.18 -4.51 -2.13
CA ALA A 304 27.30 -3.19 -2.75
C ALA A 304 26.35 -3.01 -3.93
N ASP A 305 26.14 -4.06 -4.72
CA ASP A 305 25.25 -4.03 -5.89
C ASP A 305 23.79 -3.76 -5.50
N LEU A 306 23.40 -4.11 -4.26
CA LEU A 306 22.06 -3.87 -3.72
C LEU A 306 21.76 -2.37 -3.50
N ALA A 307 22.77 -1.49 -3.51
CA ALA A 307 22.59 -0.03 -3.38
C ALA A 307 21.79 0.57 -4.55
N GLU A 308 21.76 -0.10 -5.71
CA GLU A 308 20.91 0.30 -6.82
C GLU A 308 19.42 0.36 -6.42
N TYR A 309 18.96 -0.53 -5.53
CA TYR A 309 17.59 -0.50 -5.02
C TYR A 309 17.30 0.83 -4.28
N GLU A 310 18.20 1.24 -3.39
CA GLU A 310 18.08 2.51 -2.65
C GLU A 310 18.03 3.70 -3.61
N THR A 311 18.91 3.71 -4.60
CA THR A 311 18.96 4.73 -5.67
C THR A 311 17.64 4.78 -6.46
N ARG A 312 17.08 3.63 -6.82
CA ARG A 312 15.83 3.53 -7.58
C ARG A 312 14.63 4.02 -6.78
N VAL A 313 14.55 3.67 -5.49
CA VAL A 313 13.51 4.17 -4.58
C VAL A 313 13.64 5.69 -4.38
N ALA A 314 14.85 6.19 -4.14
CA ALA A 314 15.11 7.61 -3.98
C ALA A 314 14.72 8.43 -5.22
N ALA A 315 14.96 7.90 -6.42
CA ALA A 315 14.62 8.57 -7.67
C ALA A 315 13.11 8.52 -8.01
N ARG A 316 12.40 7.45 -7.65
CA ARG A 316 11.07 7.16 -8.17
C ARG A 316 9.93 7.21 -7.15
N LEU A 317 10.18 6.89 -5.88
CA LEU A 317 9.16 6.86 -4.83
C LEU A 317 9.31 8.00 -3.82
N ALA A 318 10.51 8.33 -3.41
CA ALA A 318 10.72 9.37 -2.40
C ALA A 318 10.16 10.75 -2.81
N PRO A 319 10.27 11.21 -4.09
CA PRO A 319 9.65 12.46 -4.51
C PRO A 319 8.12 12.44 -4.44
N GLU A 320 7.48 11.31 -4.78
CA GLU A 320 6.02 11.13 -4.67
C GLU A 320 5.57 11.17 -3.21
N MET A 321 6.29 10.48 -2.31
CA MET A 321 6.00 10.51 -0.88
C MET A 321 6.19 11.91 -0.28
N ALA A 322 7.21 12.66 -0.70
CA ALA A 322 7.41 14.05 -0.27
C ALA A 322 6.28 14.96 -0.75
N ALA A 323 5.82 14.79 -1.98
CA ALA A 323 4.67 15.53 -2.51
C ALA A 323 3.37 15.18 -1.77
N GLY A 324 3.10 13.89 -1.55
CA GLY A 324 1.94 13.42 -0.79
C GLY A 324 1.92 13.97 0.64
N ARG A 325 3.07 14.04 1.31
CA ARG A 325 3.19 14.63 2.65
C ARG A 325 2.83 16.13 2.66
N ARG A 326 3.26 16.88 1.65
CA ARG A 326 2.87 18.30 1.50
C ARG A 326 1.38 18.46 1.26
N LEU A 327 0.79 17.61 0.41
CA LEU A 327 -0.64 17.63 0.14
C LEU A 327 -1.47 17.20 1.37
N LEU A 328 -1.00 16.21 2.13
CA LEU A 328 -1.62 15.83 3.41
C LEU A 328 -1.62 16.99 4.40
N ASN A 329 -0.51 17.75 4.52
CA ASN A 329 -0.45 18.91 5.41
C ASN A 329 -1.47 19.98 5.01
N VAL A 330 -1.63 20.27 3.72
CA VAL A 330 -2.66 21.20 3.21
C VAL A 330 -4.06 20.66 3.48
N PHE A 331 -4.30 19.37 3.20
CA PHE A 331 -5.56 18.72 3.46
C PHE A 331 -5.93 18.74 4.95
N THR A 332 -4.97 18.45 5.82
CA THR A 332 -5.16 18.46 7.28
C THR A 332 -5.57 19.85 7.78
N ARG A 333 -4.93 20.90 7.24
CA ARG A 333 -5.17 22.29 7.67
C ARG A 333 -6.40 22.92 7.03
N TYR A 334 -6.70 22.57 5.77
CA TYR A 334 -7.75 23.21 4.96
C TYR A 334 -8.62 22.19 4.20
N PRO A 335 -9.29 21.25 4.88
CA PRO A 335 -10.06 20.19 4.21
C PRO A 335 -11.19 20.73 3.33
N ALA A 336 -11.85 21.84 3.74
CA ALA A 336 -12.89 22.48 2.95
C ALA A 336 -12.37 23.12 1.66
N LEU A 337 -11.14 23.68 1.68
CA LEU A 337 -10.50 24.22 0.48
C LEU A 337 -10.13 23.11 -0.50
N VAL A 338 -9.55 22.01 0.01
CA VAL A 338 -9.24 20.84 -0.82
C VAL A 338 -10.51 20.26 -1.43
N HIS A 339 -11.58 20.14 -0.64
CA HIS A 339 -12.89 19.70 -1.12
C HIS A 339 -13.43 20.57 -2.26
N ALA A 340 -13.39 21.89 -2.08
CA ALA A 340 -13.82 22.85 -3.12
C ALA A 340 -12.93 22.77 -4.37
N ALA A 341 -11.61 22.65 -4.21
CA ALA A 341 -10.67 22.49 -5.31
C ALA A 341 -10.95 21.22 -6.12
N MET A 342 -11.23 20.10 -5.45
CA MET A 342 -11.58 18.81 -6.09
C MET A 342 -12.90 18.89 -6.87
N ALA A 343 -13.84 19.76 -6.46
CA ALA A 343 -15.10 19.99 -7.16
C ALA A 343 -14.91 20.77 -8.47
N THR A 344 -13.78 21.45 -8.69
CA THR A 344 -13.50 22.18 -9.93
C THR A 344 -13.14 21.22 -11.08
N PRO A 345 -13.35 21.60 -12.34
CA PRO A 345 -12.91 20.79 -13.48
C PRO A 345 -11.40 20.49 -13.49
N LEU A 346 -10.57 21.43 -13.03
CA LEU A 346 -9.12 21.26 -12.97
C LEU A 346 -8.72 20.29 -11.86
N GLY A 347 -9.31 20.44 -10.66
CA GLY A 347 -9.07 19.52 -9.53
C GLY A 347 -9.52 18.11 -9.86
N TRP A 348 -10.70 17.96 -10.49
CA TRP A 348 -11.17 16.66 -10.96
C TRP A 348 -10.21 16.01 -11.95
N ARG A 349 -9.79 16.74 -13.01
CA ARG A 349 -8.82 16.22 -14.00
C ARG A 349 -7.51 15.77 -13.36
N ALA A 350 -7.02 16.51 -12.37
CA ALA A 350 -5.80 16.12 -11.65
C ALA A 350 -6.01 14.84 -10.83
N PHE A 351 -7.15 14.72 -10.14
CA PHE A 351 -7.50 13.52 -9.38
C PHE A 351 -7.72 12.30 -10.30
N GLU A 352 -8.43 12.50 -11.39
CA GLU A 352 -8.66 11.50 -12.43
C GLU A 352 -7.34 10.98 -13.01
N ALA A 353 -6.43 11.86 -13.36
CA ALA A 353 -5.09 11.51 -13.86
C ALA A 353 -4.24 10.79 -12.80
N PHE A 354 -4.39 11.17 -11.52
CA PHE A 354 -3.77 10.44 -10.41
C PHE A 354 -4.31 9.01 -10.31
N CYS A 355 -5.64 8.84 -10.29
CA CYS A 355 -6.26 7.51 -10.23
C CYS A 355 -5.79 6.60 -11.38
N ARG A 356 -5.58 7.15 -12.56
CA ARG A 356 -5.09 6.41 -13.74
C ARG A 356 -3.57 6.18 -13.76
N GLY A 357 -2.83 6.75 -12.83
CA GLY A 357 -1.36 6.69 -12.83
C GLY A 357 -0.70 7.54 -13.92
N GLU A 358 -1.44 8.48 -14.51
CA GLU A 358 -0.98 9.40 -15.54
C GLU A 358 -0.32 10.67 -14.95
N LEU A 359 -0.53 10.92 -13.67
CA LEU A 359 -0.04 12.11 -12.97
C LEU A 359 0.93 11.73 -11.87
N SER A 360 2.11 12.34 -11.90
CA SER A 360 3.06 12.36 -10.79
C SER A 360 2.74 13.53 -9.87
N MET A 361 2.43 13.27 -8.60
CA MET A 361 2.22 14.31 -7.59
C MET A 361 3.48 15.17 -7.42
N ALA A 362 4.67 14.56 -7.47
CA ALA A 362 5.94 15.26 -7.41
C ALA A 362 6.07 16.30 -8.53
N ASN A 363 5.70 15.95 -9.75
CA ASN A 363 5.75 16.86 -10.89
C ASN A 363 4.73 18.00 -10.77
N VAL A 364 3.55 17.72 -10.20
CA VAL A 364 2.53 18.75 -9.96
C VAL A 364 3.00 19.75 -8.91
N VAL A 365 3.49 19.29 -7.76
CA VAL A 365 3.95 20.14 -6.65
C VAL A 365 5.16 20.99 -7.05
N ARG A 366 5.99 20.54 -8.00
CA ARG A 366 7.13 21.29 -8.54
C ARG A 366 6.75 22.42 -9.49
N ARG A 367 5.53 22.47 -10.04
CA ARG A 367 5.09 23.57 -10.91
C ARG A 367 5.09 24.87 -10.13
N ARG A 368 5.74 25.92 -10.67
CA ARG A 368 5.96 27.22 -9.98
C ARG A 368 4.71 27.79 -9.36
N SER A 369 3.57 27.79 -10.09
CA SER A 369 2.27 28.30 -9.59
C SER A 369 1.74 27.48 -8.41
N ILE A 370 1.84 26.16 -8.47
CA ILE A 370 1.38 25.26 -7.39
C ILE A 370 2.33 25.32 -6.20
N HIS A 371 3.65 25.32 -6.46
CA HIS A 371 4.64 25.45 -5.40
C HIS A 371 4.42 26.78 -4.62
N PHE A 372 4.22 27.92 -5.31
CA PHE A 372 3.92 29.19 -4.69
C PHE A 372 2.60 29.14 -3.90
N ALA A 373 1.53 28.60 -4.46
CA ALA A 373 0.27 28.46 -3.74
C ALA A 373 0.42 27.59 -2.48
N LEU A 374 1.14 26.48 -2.56
CA LEU A 374 1.42 25.60 -1.43
C LEU A 374 2.32 26.26 -0.37
N SER A 375 3.27 27.12 -0.77
CA SER A 375 4.11 27.86 0.18
C SER A 375 3.32 28.91 0.95
N LEU A 376 2.33 29.54 0.34
CA LEU A 376 1.43 30.49 1.01
C LEU A 376 0.48 29.80 2.01
N VAL A 377 -0.02 28.63 1.65
CA VAL A 377 -0.98 27.86 2.46
C VAL A 377 -0.28 26.96 3.48
N GLY A 378 0.93 26.49 3.15
CA GLY A 378 1.71 25.53 3.93
C GLY A 378 2.76 26.15 4.85
N GLY A 379 2.66 27.43 5.22
CA GLY A 379 3.65 28.20 6.00
C GLY A 379 4.55 27.37 6.89
N GLY A 380 5.85 27.40 6.64
CA GLY A 380 6.96 26.62 7.15
C GLY A 380 6.82 26.16 8.59
N GLY A 381 6.73 24.86 8.78
CA GLY A 381 6.77 24.20 10.07
C GLY A 381 6.62 22.69 9.84
N GLU A 382 7.66 21.94 10.19
CA GLU A 382 7.50 20.52 10.44
C GLU A 382 6.41 20.34 11.51
N PRO A 383 5.49 19.37 11.37
CA PRO A 383 4.55 19.10 12.44
C PRO A 383 5.33 18.67 13.67
N ALA A 384 5.09 19.35 14.80
CA ALA A 384 5.61 18.95 16.10
C ALA A 384 5.25 17.47 16.32
N THR A 385 6.27 16.66 16.55
CA THR A 385 6.14 15.29 17.03
C THR A 385 5.50 15.34 18.42
N ALA A 386 4.30 14.80 18.57
CA ALA A 386 3.68 14.42 19.83
C ALA A 386 3.49 12.91 19.87
#